data_e84bd52727e283c57d8a9ae6385243aa
#
_entry.id   e84bd52727e283c57d8a9ae6385243aa
#
_cell.length_a   1.000
_cell.length_b   1.000
_cell.length_c   1.000
_cell.angle_alpha   90.00
_cell.angle_beta   90.00
_cell.angle_gamma   90.00
#
_symmetry.space_group_name_H-M   'P 1'
#
loop_
_entity.id
_entity.type
_entity.pdbx_description
1 polymer ?
#
loop_
_entity_poly.entity_id
_entity_poly.type
_entity_poly.pdbx_seq_one_letter_code
_entity_poly.pdbx_strand_id
1 'polypeptide(L)'
;MMSTANKIQVVFTLTLLLAPLTVAANLYRYTNADGVTVVDYQVPAQFVGRGYEILNRDGVVVRVVPRELTDEEKKVLNAQQELEAAASAEEQRLREWDESLLLRYSTVADIEAAKERALRELRIRMSILKGNKRTLKQQVETFQAQAADLERSGQQVDIARITAIEDIQSEIESTDRSINDREQEIEEVSEAYDQDIARFGMLLEVVELRQALLVKQQAEREKEEAGSRR
;
A
#
# COMPACT_ATOMS: atom_id res chain seq x y z
N MET A 1 -75.80 50.23 27.22
CA MET A 1 -74.80 51.03 27.94
C MET A 1 -73.46 50.55 27.46
N MET A 2 -72.92 51.06 26.42
CA MET A 2 -71.87 52.09 26.19
C MET A 2 -70.67 51.85 27.08
N SER A 3 -69.59 51.40 26.55
CA SER A 3 -68.26 51.84 26.92
C SER A 3 -67.25 51.59 25.77
N THR A 4 -66.69 52.68 25.33
CA THR A 4 -65.75 52.87 24.23
C THR A 4 -64.36 52.39 24.64
N ALA A 5 -63.78 51.42 23.93
CA ALA A 5 -62.36 51.08 24.11
C ALA A 5 -61.49 51.78 23.05
N ASN A 6 -60.58 52.54 23.60
CA ASN A 6 -59.60 53.44 22.91
C ASN A 6 -58.51 52.58 22.20
N LYS A 7 -58.42 52.72 20.87
CA LYS A 7 -57.34 52.05 20.09
C LYS A 7 -56.11 52.96 20.10
N ILE A 8 -55.11 52.57 20.87
CA ILE A 8 -53.78 53.17 20.80
C ILE A 8 -53.02 52.44 19.70
N GLN A 9 -52.75 53.11 18.62
CA GLN A 9 -51.99 52.64 17.46
C GLN A 9 -50.52 52.98 17.72
N VAL A 10 -49.72 51.96 18.10
CA VAL A 10 -48.27 52.10 18.26
C VAL A 10 -47.64 51.95 16.88
N VAL A 11 -47.19 53.07 16.30
CA VAL A 11 -46.37 53.08 15.07
C VAL A 11 -44.94 52.68 15.45
N PHE A 12 -44.55 51.46 15.12
CA PHE A 12 -43.18 51.00 15.31
C PHE A 12 -42.36 51.37 14.06
N THR A 13 -41.64 52.49 14.12
CA THR A 13 -40.69 52.93 13.08
C THR A 13 -39.44 52.05 13.17
N LEU A 14 -39.36 51.04 12.26
CA LEU A 14 -38.17 50.23 12.04
C LEU A 14 -37.09 51.05 11.33
N THR A 15 -36.20 51.63 12.08
CA THR A 15 -35.00 52.29 11.57
C THR A 15 -33.99 51.22 11.14
N LEU A 16 -33.95 50.93 9.84
CA LEU A 16 -32.97 50.05 9.21
C LEU A 16 -31.59 50.74 9.26
N LEU A 17 -30.76 50.31 10.21
CA LEU A 17 -29.39 50.78 10.38
C LEU A 17 -28.53 50.17 9.25
N LEU A 18 -28.36 50.92 8.15
CA LEU A 18 -27.46 50.56 7.05
C LEU A 18 -26.02 50.78 7.52
N ALA A 19 -25.41 49.74 8.12
CA ALA A 19 -23.98 49.78 8.41
C ALA A 19 -23.21 49.75 7.08
N PRO A 20 -22.29 50.66 6.81
CA PRO A 20 -21.47 50.59 5.61
C PRO A 20 -20.57 49.37 5.72
N LEU A 21 -20.78 48.39 4.84
CA LEU A 21 -19.82 47.32 4.58
C LEU A 21 -18.53 47.94 4.04
N THR A 22 -17.58 48.25 4.92
CA THR A 22 -16.24 48.66 4.51
C THR A 22 -15.58 47.45 3.83
N VAL A 23 -15.73 47.33 2.51
CA VAL A 23 -14.92 46.43 1.70
C VAL A 23 -13.48 46.86 1.88
N ALA A 24 -12.70 46.02 2.58
CA ALA A 24 -11.26 46.25 2.70
C ALA A 24 -10.66 46.09 1.30
N ALA A 25 -10.38 47.21 0.64
CA ALA A 25 -9.73 47.22 -0.66
C ALA A 25 -8.27 46.69 -0.47
N ASN A 26 -8.01 45.48 -0.92
CA ASN A 26 -6.67 44.95 -0.99
C ASN A 26 -5.93 45.57 -2.18
N LEU A 27 -4.65 45.83 -2.03
CA LEU A 27 -3.77 46.24 -3.11
C LEU A 27 -3.01 45.01 -3.59
N TYR A 28 -2.70 44.99 -4.87
CA TYR A 28 -1.98 43.87 -5.50
C TYR A 28 -0.67 44.36 -6.08
N ARG A 29 0.43 43.75 -5.71
CA ARG A 29 1.75 44.05 -6.26
C ARG A 29 2.14 42.95 -7.23
N TYR A 30 2.34 43.30 -8.51
CA TYR A 30 2.69 42.34 -9.57
C TYR A 30 3.71 42.97 -10.52
N THR A 31 4.32 42.14 -11.35
CA THR A 31 5.30 42.57 -12.37
C THR A 31 4.60 42.62 -13.74
N ASN A 32 4.67 43.76 -14.40
CA ASN A 32 4.07 43.98 -15.73
C ASN A 32 4.91 43.33 -16.88
N ALA A 33 4.56 43.58 -18.13
CA ALA A 33 5.27 43.05 -19.30
C ALA A 33 6.71 43.59 -19.41
N ASP A 34 6.96 44.80 -18.97
CA ASP A 34 8.26 45.47 -19.03
C ASP A 34 9.19 45.12 -17.86
N GLY A 35 8.77 44.17 -16.97
CA GLY A 35 9.53 43.80 -15.78
C GLY A 35 9.43 44.79 -14.62
N VAL A 36 8.52 45.79 -14.70
CA VAL A 36 8.35 46.79 -13.67
C VAL A 36 7.33 46.31 -12.65
N THR A 37 7.63 46.51 -11.37
CA THR A 37 6.69 46.22 -10.27
C THR A 37 5.63 47.31 -10.19
N VAL A 38 4.36 46.91 -10.29
CA VAL A 38 3.17 47.76 -10.24
C VAL A 38 2.33 47.38 -9.02
N VAL A 39 1.76 48.39 -8.36
CA VAL A 39 0.76 48.24 -7.29
C VAL A 39 -0.55 48.80 -7.77
N ASP A 40 -1.59 47.96 -7.80
CA ASP A 40 -2.93 48.35 -8.29
C ASP A 40 -4.01 47.62 -7.46
N TYR A 41 -5.25 48.07 -7.64
CA TYR A 41 -6.42 47.40 -7.02
C TYR A 41 -6.84 46.09 -7.67
N GLN A 42 -6.28 45.78 -8.84
CA GLN A 42 -6.56 44.53 -9.58
C GLN A 42 -5.34 44.08 -10.36
N VAL A 43 -5.11 42.75 -10.39
CA VAL A 43 -4.10 42.12 -11.26
C VAL A 43 -4.75 41.85 -12.62
N PRO A 44 -4.23 42.39 -13.73
CA PRO A 44 -4.73 42.04 -15.06
C PRO A 44 -4.57 40.55 -15.33
N ALA A 45 -5.55 39.92 -16.00
CA ALA A 45 -5.59 38.45 -16.22
C ALA A 45 -4.31 37.88 -16.83
N GLN A 46 -3.66 38.67 -17.72
CA GLN A 46 -2.39 38.28 -18.37
C GLN A 46 -1.17 38.18 -17.43
N PHE A 47 -1.27 38.74 -16.22
CA PHE A 47 -0.18 38.74 -15.24
C PHE A 47 -0.46 37.83 -14.03
N VAL A 48 -1.67 37.30 -13.89
CA VAL A 48 -2.04 36.42 -12.77
C VAL A 48 -1.13 35.22 -12.71
N GLY A 49 -0.82 34.58 -13.85
CA GLY A 49 0.06 33.43 -13.92
C GLY A 49 1.54 33.68 -13.59
N ARG A 50 1.96 34.97 -13.53
CA ARG A 50 3.35 35.33 -13.14
C ARG A 50 3.53 35.41 -11.62
N GLY A 51 2.43 35.30 -10.84
CA GLY A 51 2.42 35.48 -9.41
C GLY A 51 2.28 36.95 -9.02
N TYR A 52 1.74 37.22 -7.82
CA TYR A 52 1.52 38.54 -7.28
C TYR A 52 1.45 38.49 -5.75
N GLU A 53 1.56 39.64 -5.13
CA GLU A 53 1.42 39.80 -3.70
C GLU A 53 0.16 40.60 -3.37
N ILE A 54 -0.52 40.20 -2.32
CA ILE A 54 -1.68 40.92 -1.80
C ILE A 54 -1.20 41.75 -0.62
N LEU A 55 -1.44 43.06 -0.69
CA LEU A 55 -1.06 44.04 0.32
C LEU A 55 -2.30 44.54 1.06
N ASN A 56 -2.12 44.87 2.33
CA ASN A 56 -3.13 45.66 3.07
C ASN A 56 -3.07 47.14 2.68
N ARG A 57 -3.91 47.99 3.29
CA ARG A 57 -3.94 49.43 3.06
C ARG A 57 -2.62 50.13 3.44
N ASP A 58 -1.88 49.57 4.34
CA ASP A 58 -0.59 50.10 4.81
C ASP A 58 0.60 49.66 3.94
N GLY A 59 0.33 48.90 2.85
CA GLY A 59 1.35 48.37 1.93
C GLY A 59 2.09 47.18 2.44
N VAL A 60 1.63 46.53 3.53
CA VAL A 60 2.23 45.32 4.08
C VAL A 60 1.72 44.09 3.36
N VAL A 61 2.64 43.16 3.00
CA VAL A 61 2.27 41.92 2.32
C VAL A 61 1.49 41.00 3.27
N VAL A 62 0.23 40.73 2.90
CA VAL A 62 -0.67 39.83 3.63
C VAL A 62 -0.61 38.41 3.06
N ARG A 63 -0.41 38.29 1.74
CA ARG A 63 -0.35 36.99 1.04
C ARG A 63 0.52 37.11 -0.21
N VAL A 64 1.26 36.05 -0.48
CA VAL A 64 2.00 35.85 -1.74
C VAL A 64 1.30 34.79 -2.54
N VAL A 65 0.93 35.06 -3.79
CA VAL A 65 0.43 34.11 -4.76
C VAL A 65 1.60 33.79 -5.70
N PRO A 66 2.14 32.56 -5.64
CA PRO A 66 3.29 32.20 -6.46
C PRO A 66 2.92 32.17 -7.94
N ARG A 67 3.93 32.23 -8.80
CA ARG A 67 3.73 32.05 -10.24
C ARG A 67 3.24 30.64 -10.58
N GLU A 68 2.54 30.51 -11.66
CA GLU A 68 2.23 29.20 -12.21
C GLU A 68 3.52 28.49 -12.64
N LEU A 69 3.59 27.20 -12.34
CA LEU A 69 4.69 26.35 -12.78
C LEU A 69 4.60 26.11 -14.29
N THR A 70 5.73 26.05 -14.95
CA THR A 70 5.81 25.59 -16.33
C THR A 70 5.42 24.11 -16.44
N ASP A 71 5.12 23.63 -17.65
CA ASP A 71 4.75 22.23 -17.83
C ASP A 71 5.91 21.29 -17.48
N GLU A 72 7.15 21.71 -17.70
CA GLU A 72 8.34 20.99 -17.28
C GLU A 72 8.47 20.95 -15.77
N GLU A 73 8.27 22.08 -15.08
CA GLU A 73 8.30 22.13 -13.61
C GLU A 73 7.18 21.31 -12.98
N LYS A 74 5.97 21.31 -13.58
CA LYS A 74 4.87 20.45 -13.14
C LYS A 74 5.22 18.96 -13.28
N LYS A 75 5.86 18.57 -14.40
CA LYS A 75 6.30 17.18 -14.59
C LYS A 75 7.34 16.77 -13.54
N VAL A 76 8.32 17.63 -13.28
CA VAL A 76 9.34 17.34 -12.25
C VAL A 76 8.72 17.24 -10.87
N LEU A 77 7.82 18.17 -10.51
CA LEU A 77 7.13 18.16 -9.23
C LEU A 77 6.25 16.91 -9.06
N ASN A 78 5.50 16.53 -10.10
CA ASN A 78 4.68 15.32 -10.08
C ASN A 78 5.55 14.07 -9.93
N ALA A 79 6.65 13.95 -10.69
CA ALA A 79 7.57 12.83 -10.56
C ALA A 79 8.20 12.75 -9.16
N GLN A 80 8.55 13.89 -8.57
CA GLN A 80 9.04 13.93 -7.19
C GLN A 80 7.96 13.48 -6.19
N GLN A 81 6.72 13.97 -6.33
CA GLN A 81 5.62 13.56 -5.47
C GLN A 81 5.30 12.06 -5.60
N GLU A 82 5.37 11.50 -6.83
CA GLU A 82 5.21 10.07 -7.06
C GLU A 82 6.31 9.25 -6.35
N LEU A 83 7.57 9.70 -6.43
CA LEU A 83 8.69 9.06 -5.73
C LEU A 83 8.54 9.13 -4.21
N GLU A 84 8.16 10.28 -3.67
CA GLU A 84 7.92 10.44 -2.23
C GLU A 84 6.74 9.60 -1.76
N ALA A 85 5.66 9.54 -2.55
CA ALA A 85 4.50 8.70 -2.26
C ALA A 85 4.86 7.21 -2.29
N ALA A 86 5.65 6.77 -3.29
CA ALA A 86 6.13 5.39 -3.39
C ALA A 86 7.06 5.03 -2.21
N ALA A 87 7.98 5.92 -1.83
CA ALA A 87 8.87 5.70 -0.69
C ALA A 87 8.09 5.60 0.63
N SER A 88 7.09 6.47 0.83
CA SER A 88 6.25 6.44 2.04
C SER A 88 5.37 5.18 2.11
N ALA A 89 4.83 4.72 0.98
CA ALA A 89 4.06 3.49 0.89
C ALA A 89 4.92 2.26 1.20
N GLU A 90 6.16 2.23 0.70
CA GLU A 90 7.11 1.14 0.98
C GLU A 90 7.50 1.11 2.46
N GLU A 91 7.77 2.27 3.06
CA GLU A 91 8.08 2.38 4.49
C GLU A 91 6.90 1.91 5.36
N GLN A 92 5.67 2.25 4.96
CA GLN A 92 4.48 1.79 5.65
C GLN A 92 4.31 0.28 5.54
N ARG A 93 4.52 -0.29 4.34
CA ARG A 93 4.47 -1.73 4.11
C ARG A 93 5.48 -2.50 4.95
N LEU A 94 6.71 -1.98 5.05
CA LEU A 94 7.75 -2.57 5.89
C LEU A 94 7.37 -2.54 7.38
N ARG A 95 6.82 -1.42 7.85
CA ARG A 95 6.34 -1.32 9.25
C ARG A 95 5.22 -2.30 9.56
N GLU A 96 4.23 -2.43 8.67
CA GLU A 96 3.13 -3.38 8.82
C GLU A 96 3.64 -4.83 8.84
N TRP A 97 4.63 -5.13 8.01
CA TRP A 97 5.28 -6.44 8.00
C TRP A 97 6.02 -6.71 9.30
N ASP A 98 6.83 -5.76 9.78
CA ASP A 98 7.55 -5.86 11.07
C ASP A 98 6.60 -6.10 12.23
N GLU A 99 5.54 -5.30 12.33
CA GLU A 99 4.50 -5.46 13.37
C GLU A 99 3.84 -6.85 13.29
N SER A 100 3.51 -7.30 12.08
CA SER A 100 2.93 -8.61 11.84
C SER A 100 3.84 -9.74 12.29
N LEU A 101 5.15 -9.63 12.05
CA LEU A 101 6.13 -10.62 12.49
C LEU A 101 6.25 -10.66 14.02
N LEU A 102 6.39 -9.49 14.63
CA LEU A 102 6.54 -9.37 16.09
C LEU A 102 5.28 -9.80 16.86
N LEU A 103 4.09 -9.65 16.26
CA LEU A 103 2.84 -10.12 16.86
C LEU A 103 2.66 -11.64 16.76
N ARG A 104 3.17 -12.26 15.69
CA ARG A 104 2.98 -13.70 15.44
C ARG A 104 4.04 -14.58 16.05
N TYR A 105 5.27 -14.08 16.17
CA TYR A 105 6.43 -14.89 16.52
C TYR A 105 7.23 -14.25 17.67
N SER A 106 7.76 -15.09 18.54
CA SER A 106 8.63 -14.65 19.64
C SER A 106 10.11 -14.90 19.32
N THR A 107 10.41 -15.90 18.51
CA THR A 107 11.77 -16.33 18.14
C THR A 107 11.85 -16.70 16.67
N VAL A 108 13.07 -16.72 16.13
CA VAL A 108 13.34 -17.26 14.77
C VAL A 108 12.89 -18.72 14.69
N ALA A 109 13.11 -19.51 15.73
CA ALA A 109 12.70 -20.92 15.77
C ALA A 109 11.17 -21.10 15.63
N ASP A 110 10.36 -20.15 16.08
CA ASP A 110 8.91 -20.20 15.90
C ASP A 110 8.52 -20.07 14.41
N ILE A 111 9.25 -19.21 13.67
CA ILE A 111 9.05 -19.03 12.22
C ILE A 111 9.50 -20.26 11.47
N GLU A 112 10.65 -20.84 11.81
CA GLU A 112 11.16 -22.11 11.23
C GLU A 112 10.17 -23.25 11.45
N ALA A 113 9.62 -23.36 12.66
CA ALA A 113 8.61 -24.37 12.97
C ALA A 113 7.30 -24.13 12.18
N ALA A 114 6.91 -22.89 11.95
CA ALA A 114 5.75 -22.54 11.12
C ALA A 114 6.01 -22.89 9.65
N LYS A 115 7.21 -22.58 9.11
CA LYS A 115 7.67 -22.96 7.78
C LYS A 115 7.56 -24.46 7.57
N GLU A 116 8.14 -25.25 8.48
CA GLU A 116 8.12 -26.72 8.38
C GLU A 116 6.69 -27.29 8.42
N ARG A 117 5.79 -26.70 9.21
CA ARG A 117 4.38 -27.14 9.21
C ARG A 117 3.70 -26.85 7.87
N ALA A 118 3.86 -25.63 7.31
CA ALA A 118 3.29 -25.23 6.04
C ALA A 118 3.82 -26.12 4.88
N LEU A 119 5.13 -26.28 4.79
CA LEU A 119 5.77 -27.10 3.77
C LEU A 119 5.36 -28.58 3.88
N ARG A 120 5.20 -29.11 5.08
CA ARG A 120 4.75 -30.49 5.30
C ARG A 120 3.36 -30.71 4.72
N GLU A 121 2.44 -29.80 4.92
CA GLU A 121 1.09 -29.92 4.37
C GLU A 121 1.10 -29.94 2.83
N LEU A 122 1.88 -29.03 2.22
CA LEU A 122 2.03 -28.99 0.77
C LEU A 122 2.69 -30.25 0.21
N ARG A 123 3.74 -30.77 0.87
CA ARG A 123 4.40 -32.02 0.49
C ARG A 123 3.47 -33.23 0.58
N ILE A 124 2.57 -33.26 1.57
CA ILE A 124 1.56 -34.35 1.67
C ILE A 124 0.61 -34.26 0.47
N ARG A 125 0.07 -33.08 0.14
CA ARG A 125 -0.81 -32.90 -1.03
C ARG A 125 -0.10 -33.31 -2.33
N MET A 126 1.14 -32.90 -2.51
CA MET A 126 1.97 -33.30 -3.66
C MET A 126 2.18 -34.83 -3.72
N SER A 127 2.43 -35.45 -2.58
CA SER A 127 2.58 -36.93 -2.51
C SER A 127 1.32 -37.67 -2.96
N ILE A 128 0.13 -37.14 -2.63
CA ILE A 128 -1.15 -37.70 -3.08
C ILE A 128 -1.26 -37.58 -4.62
N LEU A 129 -0.95 -36.42 -5.19
CA LEU A 129 -0.98 -36.21 -6.65
C LEU A 129 -0.01 -37.15 -7.37
N LYS A 130 1.23 -37.30 -6.86
CA LYS A 130 2.22 -38.25 -7.40
C LYS A 130 1.75 -39.70 -7.27
N GLY A 131 1.03 -40.04 -6.20
CA GLY A 131 0.39 -41.36 -6.02
C GLY A 131 -0.72 -41.60 -7.07
N ASN A 132 -1.62 -40.63 -7.25
CA ASN A 132 -2.69 -40.73 -8.25
C ASN A 132 -2.11 -40.89 -9.65
N LYS A 133 -1.14 -40.07 -10.04
CA LYS A 133 -0.45 -40.16 -11.35
C LYS A 133 0.12 -41.57 -11.57
N ARG A 134 0.72 -42.17 -10.53
CA ARG A 134 1.26 -43.55 -10.64
C ARG A 134 0.15 -44.57 -10.91
N THR A 135 -0.99 -44.43 -10.23
CA THR A 135 -2.16 -45.29 -10.45
C THR A 135 -2.72 -45.14 -11.86
N LEU A 136 -2.85 -43.89 -12.36
CA LEU A 136 -3.33 -43.63 -13.73
C LEU A 136 -2.36 -44.25 -14.76
N LYS A 137 -1.05 -44.13 -14.61
CA LYS A 137 -0.06 -44.75 -15.49
C LYS A 137 -0.22 -46.27 -15.50
N GLN A 138 -0.42 -46.89 -14.35
CA GLN A 138 -0.63 -48.35 -14.22
C GLN A 138 -1.90 -48.80 -14.95
N GLN A 139 -2.97 -47.98 -14.92
CA GLN A 139 -4.21 -48.24 -15.67
C GLN A 139 -3.96 -48.17 -17.18
N VAL A 140 -3.25 -47.15 -17.68
CA VAL A 140 -2.86 -47.05 -19.10
C VAL A 140 -2.09 -48.27 -19.54
N GLU A 141 -1.05 -48.67 -18.78
CA GLU A 141 -0.26 -49.88 -19.07
C GLU A 141 -1.14 -51.13 -19.14
N THR A 142 -2.09 -51.30 -18.22
CA THR A 142 -3.03 -52.41 -18.21
C THR A 142 -3.92 -52.44 -19.45
N PHE A 143 -4.51 -51.29 -19.83
CA PHE A 143 -5.35 -51.21 -21.02
C PHE A 143 -4.55 -51.39 -22.32
N GLN A 144 -3.32 -50.88 -22.40
CA GLN A 144 -2.42 -51.11 -23.53
C GLN A 144 -2.04 -52.58 -23.67
N ALA A 145 -1.72 -53.26 -22.56
CA ALA A 145 -1.44 -54.68 -22.57
C ALA A 145 -2.62 -55.52 -23.09
N GLN A 146 -3.84 -55.21 -22.60
CA GLN A 146 -5.07 -55.86 -23.08
C GLN A 146 -5.36 -55.57 -24.56
N ALA A 147 -5.12 -54.35 -25.03
CA ALA A 147 -5.24 -54.00 -26.46
C ALA A 147 -4.26 -54.85 -27.30
N ALA A 148 -2.99 -54.93 -26.89
CA ALA A 148 -1.98 -55.68 -27.57
C ALA A 148 -2.28 -57.22 -27.61
N ASP A 149 -2.92 -57.78 -26.57
CA ASP A 149 -3.37 -59.16 -26.55
C ASP A 149 -4.51 -59.42 -27.55
N LEU A 150 -5.45 -58.50 -27.67
CA LEU A 150 -6.52 -58.58 -28.69
C LEU A 150 -5.95 -58.56 -30.11
N GLU A 151 -5.03 -57.61 -30.40
CA GLU A 151 -4.35 -57.54 -31.70
C GLU A 151 -3.59 -58.82 -32.04
N ARG A 152 -2.85 -59.38 -31.07
CA ARG A 152 -2.12 -60.63 -31.26
C ARG A 152 -3.05 -61.85 -31.53
N SER A 153 -4.27 -61.82 -31.03
CA SER A 153 -5.29 -62.83 -31.29
C SER A 153 -6.09 -62.58 -32.57
N GLY A 154 -5.77 -61.52 -33.34
CA GLY A 154 -6.45 -61.17 -34.57
C GLY A 154 -7.80 -60.46 -34.35
N GLN A 155 -8.08 -60.01 -33.15
CA GLN A 155 -9.30 -59.29 -32.79
C GLN A 155 -9.06 -57.78 -32.89
N GLN A 156 -10.10 -57.01 -33.26
CA GLN A 156 -10.02 -55.55 -33.26
C GLN A 156 -10.12 -55.01 -31.82
N VAL A 157 -9.28 -54.03 -31.51
CA VAL A 157 -9.39 -53.27 -30.26
C VAL A 157 -10.70 -52.45 -30.34
N ASP A 158 -11.49 -52.53 -29.32
CA ASP A 158 -12.73 -51.80 -29.23
C ASP A 158 -12.45 -50.28 -29.01
N ILE A 159 -13.26 -49.43 -29.68
CA ILE A 159 -13.09 -47.96 -29.65
C ILE A 159 -13.20 -47.47 -28.21
N ALA A 160 -14.07 -48.01 -27.36
CA ALA A 160 -14.23 -47.60 -25.98
C ALA A 160 -12.91 -47.74 -25.18
N ARG A 161 -12.10 -48.77 -25.48
CA ARG A 161 -10.77 -48.98 -24.82
C ARG A 161 -9.76 -47.92 -25.29
N ILE A 162 -9.77 -47.58 -26.59
CA ILE A 162 -8.89 -46.54 -27.11
C ILE A 162 -9.22 -45.21 -26.45
N THR A 163 -10.50 -44.81 -26.43
CA THR A 163 -10.99 -43.60 -25.78
C THR A 163 -10.65 -43.60 -24.29
N ALA A 164 -10.81 -44.71 -23.58
CA ALA A 164 -10.42 -44.82 -22.16
C ALA A 164 -8.91 -44.56 -21.93
N ILE A 165 -8.06 -45.03 -22.82
CA ILE A 165 -6.61 -44.77 -22.77
C ILE A 165 -6.33 -43.29 -22.96
N GLU A 166 -6.97 -42.63 -23.96
CA GLU A 166 -6.83 -41.20 -24.26
C GLU A 166 -7.32 -40.32 -23.09
N ASP A 167 -8.47 -40.66 -22.51
CA ASP A 167 -9.00 -39.99 -21.34
C ASP A 167 -8.05 -40.04 -20.15
N ILE A 168 -7.50 -41.24 -19.83
CA ILE A 168 -6.56 -41.40 -18.72
C ILE A 168 -5.25 -40.64 -19.00
N GLN A 169 -4.78 -40.64 -20.25
CA GLN A 169 -3.58 -39.87 -20.62
C GLN A 169 -3.80 -38.36 -20.42
N SER A 170 -4.97 -37.85 -20.80
CA SER A 170 -5.35 -36.46 -20.55
C SER A 170 -5.41 -36.13 -19.04
N GLU A 171 -5.90 -37.06 -18.22
CA GLU A 171 -5.93 -36.93 -16.77
C GLU A 171 -4.49 -36.94 -16.17
N ILE A 172 -3.59 -37.75 -16.70
CA ILE A 172 -2.17 -37.75 -16.34
C ILE A 172 -1.54 -36.38 -16.62
N GLU A 173 -1.78 -35.79 -17.80
CA GLU A 173 -1.28 -34.47 -18.15
C GLU A 173 -1.82 -33.35 -17.24
N SER A 174 -3.12 -33.45 -16.89
CA SER A 174 -3.74 -32.54 -15.92
C SER A 174 -3.11 -32.66 -14.52
N THR A 175 -2.87 -33.91 -14.10
CA THR A 175 -2.20 -34.18 -12.81
C THR A 175 -0.77 -33.67 -12.81
N ASP A 176 -0.04 -33.76 -13.93
CA ASP A 176 1.31 -33.22 -14.05
C ASP A 176 1.34 -31.71 -13.91
N ARG A 177 0.39 -31.01 -14.52
CA ARG A 177 0.25 -29.56 -14.31
C ARG A 177 0.04 -29.23 -12.84
N SER A 178 -0.87 -29.96 -12.19
CA SER A 178 -1.13 -29.76 -10.75
C SER A 178 0.07 -30.06 -9.86
N ILE A 179 0.94 -31.01 -10.24
CA ILE A 179 2.19 -31.29 -9.53
C ILE A 179 3.16 -30.13 -9.69
N ASN A 180 3.33 -29.60 -10.90
CA ASN A 180 4.22 -28.46 -11.16
C ASN A 180 3.74 -27.20 -10.42
N ASP A 181 2.45 -26.91 -10.44
CA ASP A 181 1.87 -25.80 -9.68
C ASP A 181 2.16 -25.93 -8.18
N ARG A 182 2.07 -27.15 -7.66
CA ARG A 182 2.35 -27.42 -6.25
C ARG A 182 3.85 -27.33 -5.90
N GLU A 183 4.72 -27.71 -6.84
CA GLU A 183 6.17 -27.53 -6.67
C GLU A 183 6.54 -26.04 -6.62
N GLN A 184 5.94 -25.21 -7.47
CA GLN A 184 6.10 -23.74 -7.40
C GLN A 184 5.59 -23.17 -6.08
N GLU A 185 4.39 -23.56 -5.63
CA GLU A 185 3.83 -23.10 -4.35
C GLU A 185 4.75 -23.47 -3.15
N ILE A 186 5.38 -24.64 -3.18
CA ILE A 186 6.34 -25.04 -2.15
C ILE A 186 7.55 -24.10 -2.13
N GLU A 187 8.06 -23.73 -3.28
CA GLU A 187 9.19 -22.81 -3.41
C GLU A 187 8.82 -21.40 -2.95
N GLU A 188 7.70 -20.87 -3.44
CA GLU A 188 7.19 -19.54 -3.05
C GLU A 188 6.94 -19.43 -1.53
N VAL A 189 6.32 -20.45 -0.94
CA VAL A 189 6.09 -20.49 0.51
C VAL A 189 7.41 -20.58 1.27
N SER A 190 8.37 -21.40 0.78
CA SER A 190 9.69 -21.50 1.39
C SER A 190 10.42 -20.17 1.38
N GLU A 191 10.46 -19.48 0.24
CA GLU A 191 11.10 -18.16 0.09
C GLU A 191 10.44 -17.08 0.96
N ALA A 192 9.11 -17.07 1.03
CA ALA A 192 8.38 -16.12 1.88
C ALA A 192 8.77 -16.27 3.36
N TYR A 193 8.83 -17.51 3.85
CA TYR A 193 9.31 -17.77 5.22
C TYR A 193 10.78 -17.43 5.43
N ASP A 194 11.65 -17.64 4.43
CA ASP A 194 13.06 -17.28 4.53
C ASP A 194 13.24 -15.76 4.61
N GLN A 195 12.40 -15.00 3.90
CA GLN A 195 12.34 -13.53 4.03
C GLN A 195 11.86 -13.12 5.43
N ASP A 196 10.81 -13.76 5.97
CA ASP A 196 10.33 -13.53 7.32
C ASP A 196 11.42 -13.80 8.38
N ILE A 197 12.15 -14.91 8.25
CA ILE A 197 13.27 -15.28 9.14
C ILE A 197 14.38 -14.22 9.09
N ALA A 198 14.80 -13.83 7.90
CA ALA A 198 15.85 -12.83 7.72
C ALA A 198 15.43 -11.48 8.31
N ARG A 199 14.19 -11.04 8.03
CA ARG A 199 13.66 -9.77 8.55
C ARG A 199 13.52 -9.78 10.06
N PHE A 200 12.98 -10.85 10.63
CA PHE A 200 12.83 -10.99 12.08
C PHE A 200 14.19 -11.01 12.80
N GLY A 201 15.18 -11.67 12.22
CA GLY A 201 16.56 -11.64 12.73
C GLY A 201 17.12 -10.21 12.83
N MET A 202 16.96 -9.41 11.77
CA MET A 202 17.37 -7.98 11.78
C MET A 202 16.62 -7.18 12.86
N LEU A 203 15.32 -7.44 13.07
CA LEU A 203 14.54 -6.76 14.12
C LEU A 203 15.07 -7.08 15.51
N LEU A 204 15.43 -8.34 15.78
CA LEU A 204 16.02 -8.75 17.05
C LEU A 204 17.37 -8.06 17.29
N GLU A 205 18.25 -8.00 16.30
CA GLU A 205 19.52 -7.31 16.40
C GLU A 205 19.35 -5.82 16.76
N VAL A 206 18.37 -5.14 16.13
CA VAL A 206 18.04 -3.74 16.44
C VAL A 206 17.56 -3.58 17.87
N VAL A 207 16.73 -4.51 18.38
CA VAL A 207 16.24 -4.48 19.75
C VAL A 207 17.39 -4.69 20.75
N GLU A 208 18.28 -5.65 20.49
CA GLU A 208 19.45 -5.90 21.34
C GLU A 208 20.41 -4.70 21.39
N LEU A 209 20.69 -4.11 20.23
CA LEU A 209 21.53 -2.91 20.13
C LEU A 209 20.92 -1.73 20.90
N ARG A 210 19.61 -1.52 20.78
CA ARG A 210 18.90 -0.47 21.53
C ARG A 210 18.99 -0.71 23.03
N GLN A 211 18.79 -1.94 23.50
CA GLN A 211 18.90 -2.29 24.91
C GLN A 211 20.34 -2.03 25.43
N ALA A 212 21.35 -2.45 24.71
CA ALA A 212 22.74 -2.21 25.08
C ALA A 212 23.07 -0.70 25.18
N LEU A 213 22.56 0.12 24.26
CA LEU A 213 22.72 1.58 24.31
C LEU A 213 22.02 2.20 25.53
N LEU A 214 20.80 1.75 25.85
CA LEU A 214 20.07 2.24 27.04
C LEU A 214 20.81 1.92 28.34
N VAL A 215 21.31 0.69 28.47
CA VAL A 215 22.11 0.29 29.64
C VAL A 215 23.38 1.14 29.77
N LYS A 216 24.06 1.40 28.66
CA LYS A 216 25.24 2.28 28.64
C LYS A 216 24.91 3.71 29.06
N GLN A 217 23.83 4.29 28.54
CA GLN A 217 23.40 5.64 28.91
C GLN A 217 23.01 5.73 30.40
N GLN A 218 22.35 4.72 30.95
CA GLN A 218 22.03 4.67 32.36
C GLN A 218 23.31 4.65 33.24
N ALA A 219 24.26 3.80 32.88
CA ALA A 219 25.52 3.72 33.60
C ALA A 219 26.36 5.02 33.53
N GLU A 220 26.29 5.75 32.43
CA GLU A 220 26.92 7.06 32.28
C GLU A 220 26.24 8.11 33.17
N ARG A 221 24.92 8.17 33.23
CA ARG A 221 24.16 9.08 34.11
C ARG A 221 24.46 8.82 35.59
N GLU A 222 24.47 7.56 36.01
CA GLU A 222 24.80 7.17 37.40
C GLU A 222 26.21 7.64 37.79
N LYS A 223 27.19 7.56 36.88
CA LYS A 223 28.55 8.06 37.10
C LYS A 223 28.60 9.57 37.25
N GLU A 224 27.88 10.31 36.41
CA GLU A 224 27.80 11.77 36.47
C GLU A 224 27.15 12.24 37.77
N GLU A 225 26.05 11.61 38.21
CA GLU A 225 25.41 11.91 39.45
C GLU A 225 26.29 11.59 40.66
N ALA A 226 27.01 10.47 40.65
CA ALA A 226 27.96 10.13 41.69
C ALA A 226 29.14 11.09 41.76
N GLY A 227 29.61 11.60 40.62
CA GLY A 227 30.67 12.62 40.51
C GLY A 227 30.23 14.00 41.03
N SER A 228 28.95 14.37 40.79
CA SER A 228 28.39 15.66 41.24
C SER A 228 28.06 15.73 42.74
N ARG A 229 28.01 14.60 43.44
CA ARG A 229 27.78 14.52 44.89
C ARG A 229 29.04 14.54 45.72
N ARG A 230 30.20 14.62 45.12
CA ARG A 230 31.52 14.77 45.77
C ARG A 230 32.05 16.20 45.70
#